data_129cb3e57e7f52e2255496dc33898d5f
#
_entry.id   129cb3e57e7f52e2255496dc33898d5f
#
_cell.length_a   1.000
_cell.length_b   1.000
_cell.length_c   1.000
_cell.angle_alpha   90.00
_cell.angle_beta   90.00
_cell.angle_gamma   90.00
#
_symmetry.space_group_name_H-M   'P 1'
#
loop_
_entity.id
_entity.type
_entity.pdbx_description
1 polymer ?
#
loop_
_entity_poly.entity_id
_entity_poly.type
_entity_poly.pdbx_seq_one_letter_code
_entity_poly.pdbx_strand_id
1 'polypeptide(L)' 'MAKEKFEDQMKRLEEIVEKLEAGETDMDESISLYEEGLELSRKLKKQLQNFEKKIEEINKDHEDE' A
#
# COMPACT_ATOMS: atom_id res chain seq x y z
N MET A 1 0.14 7.14 14.25
CA MET A 1 -0.65 5.96 14.48
C MET A 1 -0.68 5.08 13.25
N ALA A 2 -0.72 3.77 13.46
CA ALA A 2 -0.58 2.81 12.35
C ALA A 2 -1.66 2.97 11.29
N LYS A 3 -2.89 3.23 11.72
CA LYS A 3 -4.01 3.37 10.79
C LYS A 3 -3.87 4.59 9.90
N GLU A 4 -3.45 5.71 10.48
CA GLU A 4 -3.26 6.94 9.72
C GLU A 4 -2.11 6.77 8.72
N LYS A 5 -1.07 6.07 9.14
CA LYS A 5 0.07 5.83 8.28
C LYS A 5 -0.31 5.02 7.06
N PHE A 6 -1.16 4.02 7.25
CA PHE A 6 -1.64 3.20 6.15
C PHE A 6 -2.44 4.04 5.16
N GLU A 7 -3.35 4.85 5.67
CA GLU A 7 -4.18 5.69 4.82
C GLU A 7 -3.34 6.74 4.08
N ASP A 8 -2.36 7.30 4.75
CA ASP A 8 -1.46 8.28 4.13
C ASP A 8 -0.67 7.65 2.98
N GLN A 9 -0.20 6.44 3.19
CA GLN A 9 0.54 5.71 2.17
C GLN A 9 -0.34 5.37 0.98
N MET A 10 -1.57 4.97 1.24
CA MET A 10 -2.53 4.69 0.17
C MET A 10 -2.82 5.94 -0.64
N LYS A 11 -2.99 7.05 0.04
CA LYS A 11 -3.26 8.33 -0.60
C LYS A 11 -2.10 8.75 -1.49
N ARG A 12 -0.89 8.59 -0.99
CA ARG A 12 0.31 8.91 -1.77
C ARG A 12 0.41 8.02 -2.99
N LEU A 13 0.12 6.74 -2.84
CA LEU A 13 0.15 5.82 -3.95
C LEU A 13 -0.85 6.21 -5.03
N GLU A 14 -2.04 6.62 -4.62
CA GLU A 14 -3.05 7.09 -5.55
C GLU A 14 -2.58 8.31 -6.32
N GLU A 15 -1.93 9.24 -5.64
CA GLU A 15 -1.38 10.42 -6.29
C GLU A 15 -0.34 10.05 -7.34
N ILE A 16 0.50 9.09 -7.01
CA ILE A 16 1.54 8.63 -7.93
C ILE A 16 0.90 8.02 -9.17
N VAL A 17 -0.09 7.17 -8.98
CA VAL A 17 -0.78 6.53 -10.10
C VAL A 17 -1.44 7.58 -10.99
N GLU A 18 -2.08 8.56 -10.38
CA GLU A 18 -2.74 9.63 -11.14
C GLU A 18 -1.74 10.41 -12.00
N LYS A 19 -0.61 10.75 -11.41
CA LYS A 19 0.43 11.47 -12.13
C LYS A 19 0.98 10.67 -13.29
N LEU A 20 1.20 9.39 -13.08
CA LEU A 20 1.72 8.52 -14.12
C LEU A 20 0.69 8.33 -15.24
N GLU A 21 -0.57 8.20 -14.87
CA GLU A 21 -1.63 8.03 -15.86
C GLU A 21 -1.86 9.30 -16.68
N ALA A 22 -1.67 10.44 -16.06
CA ALA A 22 -1.82 11.71 -16.77
C ALA A 22 -0.77 11.90 -17.85
N GLY A 23 0.38 11.24 -17.70
CA GLY A 23 1.43 11.30 -18.70
C GLY A 23 2.08 12.66 -18.87
N GLU A 24 1.99 13.51 -17.86
CA GLU A 24 2.53 14.85 -17.90
C GLU A 24 3.92 14.96 -17.30
N THR A 25 4.43 13.85 -16.78
CA THR A 25 5.75 13.81 -16.15
C THR A 25 6.80 13.47 -17.20
N ASP A 26 8.03 13.99 -17.00
CA ASP A 26 9.12 13.57 -17.86
C ASP A 26 9.61 12.19 -17.45
N MET A 27 10.57 11.65 -18.19
CA MET A 27 11.03 10.28 -17.98
C MET A 27 11.66 10.10 -16.60
N ASP A 28 12.51 11.03 -16.21
CA ASP A 28 13.18 10.94 -14.90
C ASP A 28 12.18 10.99 -13.76
N GLU A 29 11.21 11.86 -13.87
CA GLU A 29 10.18 12.01 -12.86
C GLU A 29 9.30 10.76 -12.80
N SER A 30 8.97 10.21 -13.96
CA SER A 30 8.17 8.99 -14.03
C SER A 30 8.87 7.82 -13.36
N ILE A 31 10.18 7.70 -13.58
CA ILE A 31 10.95 6.63 -12.96
C ILE A 31 10.99 6.80 -11.45
N SER A 32 11.20 8.03 -10.97
CA SER A 32 11.21 8.31 -9.54
C SER A 32 9.86 7.98 -8.90
N LEU A 33 8.79 8.37 -9.55
CA LEU A 33 7.44 8.07 -9.05
C LEU A 33 7.17 6.58 -9.02
N TYR A 34 7.61 5.89 -10.06
CA TYR A 34 7.44 4.45 -10.14
C TYR A 34 8.16 3.74 -9.00
N GLU A 35 9.40 4.16 -8.74
CA GLU A 35 10.18 3.58 -7.66
C GLU A 35 9.54 3.84 -6.29
N GLU A 36 9.04 5.06 -6.09
CA GLU A 36 8.35 5.38 -4.86
C GLU A 36 7.09 4.54 -4.71
N GLY A 37 6.36 4.36 -5.81
CA GLY A 37 5.16 3.54 -5.81
C GLY A 37 5.44 2.09 -5.47
N LEU A 38 6.53 1.55 -5.99
CA LEU A 38 6.93 0.18 -5.68
C LEU A 38 7.22 0.02 -4.19
N GLU A 39 7.95 0.98 -3.64
CA GLU A 39 8.29 0.92 -2.22
C GLU A 39 7.05 1.01 -1.35
N LEU A 40 6.14 1.91 -1.68
CA LEU A 40 4.87 2.04 -0.97
C LEU A 40 4.06 0.76 -1.07
N SER A 41 4.02 0.16 -2.27
CA SER A 41 3.29 -1.08 -2.48
C SER A 41 3.82 -2.20 -1.59
N ARG A 42 5.13 -2.28 -1.46
CA ARG A 42 5.73 -3.30 -0.59
C ARG A 42 5.36 -3.09 0.86
N LYS A 43 5.38 -1.84 1.32
CA LYS A 43 5.01 -1.52 2.70
C LYS A 43 3.55 -1.84 2.96
N LEU A 44 2.69 -1.48 2.02
CA LEU A 44 1.26 -1.73 2.14
C LEU A 44 0.97 -3.22 2.12
N LYS A 45 1.65 -3.95 1.26
CA LYS A 45 1.48 -5.40 1.17
C LYS A 45 1.87 -6.07 2.48
N LYS A 46 2.95 -5.62 3.07
CA LYS A 46 3.40 -6.17 4.35
C LYS A 46 2.37 -5.92 5.45
N GLN A 47 1.82 -4.72 5.47
CA GLN A 47 0.80 -4.37 6.45
C GLN A 47 -0.46 -5.19 6.25
N LEU A 48 -0.84 -5.42 5.00
CA LEU A 48 -1.99 -6.26 4.67
C LEU A 48 -1.77 -7.68 5.12
N GLN A 49 -0.58 -8.22 4.91
CA GLN A 49 -0.26 -9.57 5.33
C GLN A 49 -0.36 -9.72 6.84
N ASN A 50 0.13 -8.74 7.57
CA ASN A 50 0.02 -8.75 9.02
C ASN A 50 -1.43 -8.71 9.47
N PHE A 51 -2.22 -7.91 8.77
CA PHE A 51 -3.64 -7.79 9.07
C PHE A 51 -4.38 -9.08 8.79
N GLU A 52 -4.08 -9.71 7.66
CA GLU A 52 -4.68 -10.99 7.29
C GLU A 52 -4.32 -12.08 8.29
N LYS A 53 -3.10 -12.05 8.77
CA LYS A 53 -2.65 -13.01 9.77
C LYS A 53 -3.46 -12.89 11.06
N LYS A 54 -3.74 -11.66 11.46
CA LYS A 54 -4.56 -11.40 12.64
C LYS A 54 -5.98 -11.90 12.45
N ILE A 55 -6.52 -11.68 11.26
CA ILE A 55 -7.87 -12.15 10.95
C ILE A 55 -7.93 -13.67 10.98
N GLU A 56 -6.90 -14.32 10.46
CA GLU A 56 -6.81 -15.78 10.49
C GLU A 56 -6.82 -16.31 11.91
N GLU A 57 -6.07 -15.66 12.80
CA GLU A 57 -6.01 -16.06 14.19
C GLU A 57 -7.38 -15.96 14.85
N ILE A 58 -8.10 -14.89 14.56
CA ILE A 58 -9.44 -14.68 15.11
C ILE A 58 -10.39 -15.75 14.58
N ASN A 59 -10.34 -16.01 13.29
CA ASN A 59 -11.19 -17.01 12.66
C ASN A 59 -10.89 -18.40 13.19
N LYS A 60 -9.62 -18.68 13.44
CA LYS A 60 -9.20 -19.97 13.95
C LYS A 60 -9.79 -20.22 15.32
N ASP A 61 -9.81 -19.19 16.15
CA ASP A 61 -10.40 -19.31 17.48
C ASP A 61 -11.89 -19.59 17.41
N HIS A 62 -12.56 -18.99 16.43
CA HIS A 62 -13.98 -19.20 16.23
C HIS A 62 -14.29 -20.57 15.64
N GLU A 63 -13.41 -21.06 14.82
CA GLU A 63 -13.61 -22.35 14.16
C GLU A 63 -13.52 -23.52 15.13
N ASP A 64 -12.79 -23.34 16.20
CA ASP A 64 -12.58 -24.40 17.19
C ASP A 64 -13.84 -24.69 18.01
N GLU A 65 -14.85 -23.89 17.82
CA GLU A 65 -16.13 -24.18 18.44
C GLU A 65 -16.96 -25.09 17.58
#